data_dfb0e8e8ba6960512d88938161857db4
#
_entry.id   dfb0e8e8ba6960512d88938161857db4
#
_cell.length_a   1.000
_cell.length_b   1.000
_cell.length_c   1.000
_cell.angle_alpha   90.00
_cell.angle_beta   90.00
_cell.angle_gamma   90.00
#
_symmetry.space_group_name_H-M   'P 1'
#
loop_
_entity.id
_entity.type
_entity.pdbx_description
1 polymer ?
#
loop_
_entity_poly.entity_id
_entity_poly.type
_entity_poly.pdbx_seq_one_letter_code
_entity_poly.pdbx_strand_id
1 'polypeptide(L)'
;TDEAWHKPLFVATERRGYDVIIDNVGRATWKQSLRLAGIGGRIVTVGNTSGPIAETDIRFIFTRQLSILGSTMGSHADFAVVLELLEQGALKPLIHCELPLSEGRRGHEIIERGEMFGKVVLRSD
;
A
#
# COMPACT_ATOMS: atom_id res chain seq x y z
N THR A 1 -3.22 -12.99 8.37
CA THR A 1 -4.10 -11.81 8.13
C THR A 1 -5.53 -12.29 8.19
N ASP A 2 -6.34 -11.69 9.06
CA ASP A 2 -7.77 -11.98 9.18
C ASP A 2 -8.45 -11.72 7.83
N GLU A 3 -9.14 -12.73 7.27
CA GLU A 3 -9.86 -12.61 5.99
C GLU A 3 -10.94 -11.50 6.02
N ALA A 4 -11.34 -11.06 7.20
CA ALA A 4 -12.37 -10.06 7.42
C ALA A 4 -11.84 -8.63 7.65
N TRP A 5 -10.55 -8.37 7.48
CA TRP A 5 -9.89 -7.07 7.69
C TRP A 5 -10.59 -5.88 7.00
N HIS A 6 -11.23 -6.13 5.86
CA HIS A 6 -11.92 -5.10 5.08
C HIS A 6 -13.25 -4.63 5.71
N LYS A 7 -13.90 -5.46 6.56
CA LYS A 7 -15.21 -5.11 7.13
C LYS A 7 -15.17 -3.86 8.00
N PRO A 8 -14.27 -3.71 8.99
CA PRO A 8 -14.18 -2.49 9.78
C PRO A 8 -13.83 -1.27 8.93
N LEU A 9 -13.02 -1.43 7.88
CA LEU A 9 -12.70 -0.33 6.96
C LEU A 9 -13.95 0.17 6.19
N PHE A 10 -14.81 -0.74 5.77
CA PHE A 10 -16.04 -0.35 5.10
C PHE A 10 -17.02 0.37 6.05
N VAL A 11 -17.08 -0.06 7.31
CA VAL A 11 -17.90 0.60 8.35
C VAL A 11 -17.37 2.01 8.65
N ALA A 12 -16.04 2.18 8.69
CA ALA A 12 -15.40 3.47 8.96
C ALA A 12 -15.74 4.56 7.94
N THR A 13 -16.18 4.18 6.74
CA THR A 13 -16.67 5.13 5.71
C THR A 13 -18.20 5.26 5.69
N GLU A 14 -18.88 4.86 6.76
CA GLU A 14 -20.36 4.80 6.79
C GLU A 14 -20.93 3.97 5.63
N ARG A 15 -20.18 2.95 5.21
CA ARG A 15 -20.48 2.05 4.07
C ARG A 15 -20.48 2.71 2.70
N ARG A 16 -19.99 3.94 2.57
CA ARG A 16 -19.86 4.63 1.27
C ARG A 16 -18.69 4.10 0.43
N GLY A 17 -17.70 3.51 1.09
CA GLY A 17 -16.44 3.09 0.49
C GLY A 17 -15.44 4.25 0.38
N TYR A 18 -14.27 3.96 -0.16
CA TYR A 18 -13.15 4.90 -0.28
C TYR A 18 -13.09 5.52 -1.67
N ASP A 19 -12.78 6.80 -1.75
CA ASP A 19 -12.62 7.53 -3.01
C ASP A 19 -11.31 7.13 -3.72
N VAL A 20 -10.27 6.81 -2.94
CA VAL A 20 -8.96 6.36 -3.45
C VAL A 20 -8.46 5.18 -2.63
N ILE A 21 -8.03 4.14 -3.33
CA ILE A 21 -7.37 2.97 -2.76
C ILE A 21 -6.03 2.79 -3.45
N ILE A 22 -4.97 2.68 -2.68
CA ILE A 22 -3.63 2.34 -3.18
C ILE A 22 -3.36 0.88 -2.82
N ASP A 23 -3.22 0.03 -3.83
CA ASP A 23 -2.99 -1.41 -3.67
C ASP A 23 -1.58 -1.77 -4.16
N ASN A 24 -0.70 -2.11 -3.23
CA ASN A 24 0.65 -2.57 -3.48
C ASN A 24 0.85 -4.07 -3.21
N VAL A 25 -0.20 -4.76 -2.83
CA VAL A 25 -0.17 -6.18 -2.42
C VAL A 25 -0.60 -7.10 -3.56
N GLY A 26 -1.62 -6.72 -4.33
CA GLY A 26 -2.08 -7.46 -5.51
C GLY A 26 -3.06 -8.59 -5.15
N ARG A 27 -2.78 -9.82 -5.58
CA ARG A 27 -3.72 -10.94 -5.53
C ARG A 27 -4.49 -11.08 -4.21
N ALA A 28 -3.82 -10.96 -3.07
CA ALA A 28 -4.43 -11.18 -1.75
C ALA A 28 -5.42 -10.06 -1.34
N THR A 29 -5.28 -8.85 -1.86
CA THR A 29 -6.10 -7.70 -1.50
C THR A 29 -7.04 -7.25 -2.60
N TRP A 30 -6.78 -7.59 -3.85
CA TRP A 30 -7.49 -7.10 -5.04
C TRP A 30 -9.01 -7.16 -4.94
N LYS A 31 -9.54 -8.33 -4.59
CA LYS A 31 -10.99 -8.53 -4.44
C LYS A 31 -11.60 -7.61 -3.38
N GLN A 32 -10.86 -7.36 -2.31
CA GLN A 32 -11.33 -6.48 -1.23
C GLN A 32 -11.18 -5.01 -1.61
N SER A 33 -10.13 -4.64 -2.33
CA SER A 33 -9.94 -3.30 -2.89
C SER A 33 -11.12 -2.92 -3.78
N LEU A 34 -11.56 -3.82 -4.69
CA LEU A 34 -12.76 -3.61 -5.50
C LEU A 34 -14.03 -3.42 -4.66
N ARG A 35 -14.18 -4.15 -3.55
CA ARG A 35 -15.33 -4.06 -2.66
C ARG A 35 -15.34 -2.79 -1.82
N LEU A 36 -14.16 -2.32 -1.42
CA LEU A 36 -13.99 -1.14 -0.59
C LEU A 36 -14.08 0.16 -1.36
N ALA A 37 -13.87 0.14 -2.68
CA ALA A 37 -13.99 1.34 -3.50
C ALA A 37 -15.44 1.84 -3.53
N GLY A 38 -15.63 3.14 -3.28
CA GLY A 38 -16.90 3.82 -3.39
C GLY A 38 -17.31 4.07 -4.84
N ILE A 39 -18.50 4.64 -5.05
CA ILE A 39 -18.97 5.03 -6.39
C ILE A 39 -18.06 6.15 -6.93
N GLY A 40 -17.59 6.02 -8.17
CA GLY A 40 -16.62 6.94 -8.78
C GLY A 40 -15.22 6.82 -8.22
N GLY A 41 -14.96 5.82 -7.36
CA GLY A 41 -13.67 5.61 -6.71
C GLY A 41 -12.55 5.21 -7.68
N ARG A 42 -11.32 5.40 -7.23
CA ARG A 42 -10.09 5.08 -7.97
C ARG A 42 -9.28 4.04 -7.22
N ILE A 43 -8.85 3.00 -7.91
CA ILE A 43 -7.91 2.02 -7.39
C ILE A 43 -6.59 2.20 -8.14
N VAL A 44 -5.54 2.53 -7.39
CA VAL A 44 -4.18 2.68 -7.93
C VAL A 44 -3.39 1.43 -7.56
N THR A 45 -3.04 0.61 -8.54
CA THR A 45 -2.19 -0.55 -8.32
C THR A 45 -0.73 -0.18 -8.57
N VAL A 46 0.12 -0.43 -7.57
CA VAL A 46 1.54 -0.05 -7.58
C VAL A 46 2.47 -1.24 -7.31
N GLY A 47 1.92 -2.44 -7.11
CA GLY A 47 2.72 -3.63 -6.83
C GLY A 47 1.89 -4.91 -6.74
N ASN A 48 2.58 -6.03 -6.60
CA ASN A 48 1.98 -7.36 -6.63
C ASN A 48 2.68 -8.36 -5.71
N THR A 49 3.08 -7.94 -4.53
CA THR A 49 3.86 -8.75 -3.56
C THR A 49 3.23 -10.11 -3.25
N SER A 50 1.90 -10.22 -3.28
CA SER A 50 1.19 -11.48 -3.05
C SER A 50 0.90 -12.29 -4.33
N GLY A 51 1.29 -11.78 -5.48
CA GLY A 51 1.15 -12.42 -6.79
C GLY A 51 0.48 -11.53 -7.84
N PRO A 52 0.82 -11.74 -9.13
CA PRO A 52 0.43 -10.86 -10.22
C PRO A 52 -0.97 -11.15 -10.79
N ILE A 53 -1.55 -12.30 -10.50
CA ILE A 53 -2.83 -12.73 -11.10
C ILE A 53 -3.93 -12.70 -10.05
N ALA A 54 -4.99 -11.94 -10.31
CA ALA A 54 -6.16 -11.84 -9.46
C ALA A 54 -7.44 -11.86 -10.29
N GLU A 55 -8.45 -12.59 -9.79
CA GLU A 55 -9.78 -12.58 -10.40
C GLU A 55 -10.50 -11.26 -10.14
N THR A 56 -11.17 -10.76 -11.16
CA THR A 56 -11.92 -9.51 -11.13
C THR A 56 -13.38 -9.74 -11.46
N ASP A 57 -14.27 -9.41 -10.52
CA ASP A 57 -15.70 -9.30 -10.82
C ASP A 57 -15.93 -7.93 -11.49
N ILE A 58 -16.04 -7.95 -12.81
CA ILE A 58 -16.17 -6.75 -13.65
C ILE A 58 -17.40 -5.90 -13.26
N ARG A 59 -18.42 -6.52 -12.66
CA ARG A 59 -19.62 -5.79 -12.20
C ARG A 59 -19.27 -4.69 -11.22
N PHE A 60 -18.30 -4.88 -10.34
CA PHE A 60 -17.86 -3.81 -9.43
C PHE A 60 -17.33 -2.59 -10.19
N ILE A 61 -16.63 -2.81 -11.30
CA ILE A 61 -16.03 -1.73 -12.08
C ILE A 61 -17.11 -0.85 -12.72
N PHE A 62 -18.00 -1.44 -13.53
CA PHE A 62 -18.96 -0.64 -14.27
C PHE A 62 -20.14 -0.14 -13.43
N THR A 63 -20.65 -0.92 -12.46
CA THR A 63 -21.79 -0.48 -11.63
C THR A 63 -21.38 0.63 -10.67
N ARG A 64 -20.13 0.67 -10.23
CA ARG A 64 -19.62 1.74 -9.36
C ARG A 64 -18.81 2.80 -10.09
N GLN A 65 -18.69 2.69 -11.42
CA GLN A 65 -17.93 3.65 -12.24
C GLN A 65 -16.49 3.83 -11.76
N LEU A 66 -15.81 2.70 -11.40
CA LEU A 66 -14.46 2.73 -10.87
C LEU A 66 -13.43 3.04 -11.95
N SER A 67 -12.40 3.79 -11.58
CA SER A 67 -11.17 3.93 -12.37
C SER A 67 -10.08 3.04 -11.77
N ILE A 68 -9.48 2.20 -12.62
CA ILE A 68 -8.32 1.37 -12.23
C ILE A 68 -7.10 1.94 -12.93
N LEU A 69 -6.12 2.37 -12.14
CA LEU A 69 -4.93 3.06 -12.59
C LEU A 69 -3.69 2.26 -12.23
N GLY A 70 -2.76 2.13 -13.17
CA GLY A 70 -1.44 1.58 -12.88
C GLY A 70 -0.46 2.71 -12.57
N SER A 71 0.43 2.46 -11.62
CA SER A 71 1.56 3.33 -11.33
C SER A 71 2.80 2.46 -11.10
N THR A 72 3.91 2.84 -11.65
CA THR A 72 5.16 2.10 -11.50
C THR A 72 6.33 3.04 -11.37
N MET A 73 7.22 2.73 -10.42
CA MET A 73 8.48 3.44 -10.21
C MET A 73 8.30 4.95 -10.04
N GLY A 74 9.39 5.67 -10.09
CA GLY A 74 9.47 7.12 -10.14
C GLY A 74 10.72 7.52 -10.92
N SER A 75 10.74 8.73 -11.46
CA SER A 75 11.90 9.31 -12.09
C SER A 75 12.89 9.86 -11.04
N HIS A 76 14.10 10.19 -11.46
CA HIS A 76 15.04 10.91 -10.59
C HIS A 76 14.48 12.28 -10.14
N ALA A 77 13.67 12.93 -10.99
CA ALA A 77 13.02 14.18 -10.64
C ALA A 77 11.97 13.98 -9.54
N ASP A 78 11.15 12.92 -9.63
CA ASP A 78 10.19 12.57 -8.57
C ASP A 78 10.91 12.29 -7.25
N PHE A 79 12.05 11.59 -7.31
CA PHE A 79 12.84 11.30 -6.12
C PHE A 79 13.39 12.59 -5.46
N ALA A 80 13.89 13.55 -6.27
CA ALA A 80 14.34 14.83 -5.75
C ALA A 80 13.21 15.57 -5.01
N VAL A 81 11.99 15.61 -5.58
CA VAL A 81 10.83 16.22 -4.93
C VAL A 81 10.49 15.52 -3.60
N VAL A 82 10.56 14.19 -3.57
CA VAL A 82 10.32 13.43 -2.33
C VAL A 82 11.35 13.79 -1.26
N LEU A 83 12.63 13.95 -1.62
CA LEU A 83 13.67 14.37 -0.68
C LEU A 83 13.39 15.77 -0.12
N GLU A 84 13.04 16.72 -0.96
CA GLU A 84 12.66 18.07 -0.51
C GLU A 84 11.50 18.05 0.48
N LEU A 85 10.47 17.24 0.21
CA LEU A 85 9.32 17.09 1.10
C LEU A 85 9.69 16.45 2.45
N LEU A 86 10.66 15.52 2.45
CA LEU A 86 11.22 14.94 3.68
C LEU A 86 11.99 15.98 4.49
N GLU A 87 12.86 16.75 3.83
CA GLU A 87 13.65 17.82 4.48
C GLU A 87 12.77 18.92 5.08
N GLN A 88 11.70 19.28 4.40
CA GLN A 88 10.70 20.25 4.89
C GLN A 88 9.80 19.67 6.00
N GLY A 89 9.90 18.36 6.29
CA GLY A 89 9.05 17.69 7.26
C GLY A 89 7.59 17.52 6.82
N ALA A 90 7.28 17.78 5.54
CA ALA A 90 5.95 17.57 4.95
C ALA A 90 5.64 16.07 4.79
N LEU A 91 6.66 15.25 4.52
CA LEU A 91 6.60 13.79 4.58
C LEU A 91 7.34 13.31 5.83
N LYS A 92 6.68 12.43 6.57
CA LYS A 92 7.25 11.81 7.79
C LYS A 92 7.13 10.29 7.66
N PRO A 93 8.17 9.60 7.14
CA PRO A 93 8.16 8.16 7.08
C PRO A 93 8.12 7.58 8.49
N LEU A 94 7.25 6.59 8.68
CA LEU A 94 7.23 5.87 9.94
C LEU A 94 8.39 4.87 9.98
N ILE A 95 9.29 5.03 10.94
CA ILE A 95 10.42 4.14 11.17
C ILE A 95 10.05 3.20 12.33
N HIS A 96 10.01 1.90 12.05
CA HIS A 96 9.80 0.87 13.07
C HIS A 96 11.05 0.70 13.94
N CYS A 97 12.21 0.54 13.31
CA CYS A 97 13.50 0.49 13.99
C CYS A 97 14.65 0.87 13.06
N GLU A 98 15.74 1.29 13.66
CA GLU A 98 17.03 1.50 13.00
C GLU A 98 18.03 0.44 13.50
N LEU A 99 18.76 -0.18 12.59
CA LEU A 99 19.76 -1.19 12.87
C LEU A 99 21.07 -0.82 12.18
N PRO A 100 22.22 -1.19 12.73
CA PRO A 100 23.48 -1.07 11.99
C PRO A 100 23.45 -2.00 10.77
N LEU A 101 24.19 -1.65 9.72
CA LEU A 101 24.23 -2.44 8.48
C LEU A 101 24.66 -3.89 8.72
N SER A 102 25.52 -4.13 9.72
CA SER A 102 25.94 -5.46 10.16
C SER A 102 24.80 -6.35 10.66
N GLU A 103 23.67 -5.76 11.08
CA GLU A 103 22.48 -6.49 11.53
C GLU A 103 21.41 -6.65 10.42
N GLY A 104 21.80 -6.54 9.14
CA GLY A 104 20.89 -6.68 8.01
C GLY A 104 20.05 -7.96 8.03
N ARG A 105 20.63 -9.07 8.47
CA ARG A 105 19.92 -10.34 8.68
C ARG A 105 18.74 -10.18 9.65
N ARG A 106 18.97 -9.53 10.78
CA ARG A 106 17.93 -9.26 11.78
C ARG A 106 16.82 -8.37 11.21
N GLY A 107 17.20 -7.39 10.38
CA GLY A 107 16.22 -6.56 9.66
C GLY A 107 15.29 -7.38 8.77
N HIS A 108 15.83 -8.35 8.01
CA HIS A 108 15.03 -9.26 7.21
C HIS A 108 14.12 -10.16 8.06
N GLU A 109 14.61 -10.71 9.15
CA GLU A 109 13.81 -11.55 10.06
C GLU A 109 12.61 -10.78 10.64
N ILE A 110 12.77 -9.50 10.98
CA ILE A 110 11.66 -8.63 11.44
C ILE A 110 10.59 -8.49 10.34
N ILE A 111 11.01 -8.26 9.10
CA ILE A 111 10.09 -8.12 7.96
C ILE A 111 9.35 -9.43 7.69
N GLU A 112 10.06 -10.56 7.69
CA GLU A 112 9.49 -11.89 7.42
C GLU A 112 8.43 -12.30 8.46
N ARG A 113 8.63 -11.93 9.72
CA ARG A 113 7.66 -12.19 10.79
C ARG A 113 6.40 -11.32 10.68
N GLY A 114 6.43 -10.25 9.88
CA GLY A 114 5.32 -9.32 9.77
C GLY A 114 4.99 -8.55 11.05
N GLU A 115 5.95 -8.46 11.98
CA GLU A 115 5.79 -7.82 13.29
C GLU A 115 6.08 -6.32 13.27
N MET A 116 6.33 -5.75 12.07
CA MET A 116 6.69 -4.35 11.90
C MET A 116 5.53 -3.50 11.39
N PHE A 117 5.53 -2.25 11.82
CA PHE A 117 4.73 -1.20 11.22
C PHE A 117 5.63 -0.01 10.86
N GLY A 118 5.73 0.33 9.57
CA GLY A 118 6.67 1.32 9.05
C GLY A 118 7.86 0.68 8.34
N LYS A 119 9.04 1.28 8.46
CA LYS A 119 10.26 0.88 7.77
C LYS A 119 11.32 0.38 8.76
N VAL A 120 12.02 -0.67 8.38
CA VAL A 120 13.29 -1.06 9.01
C VAL A 120 14.41 -0.37 8.23
N VAL A 121 15.19 0.44 8.90
CA VAL A 121 16.29 1.20 8.30
C VAL A 121 17.62 0.60 8.73
N LEU A 122 18.49 0.34 7.78
CA LEU A 122 19.88 -0.05 8.03
C LEU A 122 20.78 1.18 7.89
N ARG A 123 21.57 1.49 8.91
CA ARG A 123 22.52 2.59 8.90
C ARG A 123 23.91 2.09 8.56
N SER A 124 24.55 2.75 7.61
CA SER A 124 26.02 2.67 7.47
C SER A 124 26.68 3.44 8.58
N ASP A 125 27.66 2.88 9.20
CA ASP A 125 28.52 3.52 10.21
C ASP A 125 29.30 4.68 9.58
#